data_068553ced2fc14b75d5658777034fdee
#
_entry.id   068553ced2fc14b75d5658777034fdee
#
_cell.length_a   1.000
_cell.length_b   1.000
_cell.length_c   1.000
_cell.angle_alpha   90.00
_cell.angle_beta   90.00
_cell.angle_gamma   90.00
#
_symmetry.space_group_name_H-M   'P 1'
#
loop_
_entity.id
_entity.type
_entity.pdbx_description
1 polymer ?
#
loop_
_entity_poly.entity_id
_entity_poly.type
_entity_poly.pdbx_seq_one_letter_code
_entity_poly.pdbx_strand_id
1 'polypeptide(L)'
;LYEAIFVRKSVRNYCFDTLPPQTLDKIWEHYKEMPALFSGIGVDMAILDNRKGQERMLSMFSVKAPYYMAFYSEESERYLMNVGYIMEQMVLYLCSIGLGTCFIGSNRVKKAELEKNGKRLVGIVAFGKSHGSHTRRQSEAKRLPLEDLCVFKEVPRQWMTQMLEAARLSPSSMNSQPWR
;
A
#
# COMPACT_ATOMS: atom_id res chain seq x y z
N LEU A 1 2.72 13.69 2.25
CA LEU A 1 3.08 12.26 2.14
C LEU A 1 4.27 11.88 3.01
N TYR A 2 5.30 12.72 3.12
CA TYR A 2 6.53 12.41 3.87
C TYR A 2 6.24 12.00 5.32
N GLU A 3 5.44 12.76 6.06
CA GLU A 3 5.07 12.45 7.44
C GLU A 3 4.34 11.11 7.59
N ALA A 4 3.57 10.71 6.56
CA ALA A 4 2.85 9.44 6.58
C ALA A 4 3.78 8.22 6.63
N ILE A 5 5.03 8.32 6.13
CA ILE A 5 6.04 7.26 6.19
C ILE A 5 6.27 6.82 7.64
N PHE A 6 6.39 7.78 8.55
CA PHE A 6 6.75 7.53 9.94
C PHE A 6 5.59 7.03 10.79
N VAL A 7 4.36 7.37 10.43
CA VAL A 7 3.17 7.08 11.26
C VAL A 7 2.27 5.98 10.70
N ARG A 8 2.38 5.65 9.41
CA ARG A 8 1.55 4.63 8.77
C ARG A 8 1.68 3.26 9.47
N LYS A 9 0.55 2.59 9.61
CA LYS A 9 0.51 1.16 10.00
C LYS A 9 -0.49 0.38 9.15
N SER A 10 -0.40 -0.94 9.16
CA SER A 10 -1.42 -1.81 8.58
C SER A 10 -2.65 -1.85 9.48
N VAL A 11 -3.77 -1.36 8.97
CA VAL A 11 -5.09 -1.41 9.62
C VAL A 11 -5.82 -2.67 9.18
N ARG A 12 -6.38 -3.43 10.12
CA ARG A 12 -7.09 -4.69 9.85
C ARG A 12 -8.51 -4.72 10.41
N ASN A 13 -8.93 -3.65 11.08
CA ASN A 13 -10.26 -3.49 11.63
C ASN A 13 -10.86 -2.16 11.16
N TYR A 14 -11.89 -2.22 10.32
CA TYR A 14 -12.46 -1.09 9.62
C TYR A 14 -13.93 -0.86 9.99
N CYS A 15 -14.33 0.42 10.00
CA CYS A 15 -15.74 0.81 9.94
C CYS A 15 -16.24 0.60 8.50
N PHE A 16 -17.47 0.07 8.35
CA PHE A 16 -18.08 -0.14 7.02
C PHE A 16 -18.91 1.06 6.56
N ASP A 17 -18.57 2.25 7.05
CA ASP A 17 -19.19 3.50 6.64
C ASP A 17 -18.89 3.83 5.18
N THR A 18 -19.85 4.51 4.55
CA THR A 18 -19.64 5.08 3.21
C THR A 18 -18.64 6.22 3.27
N LEU A 19 -17.62 6.18 2.43
CA LEU A 19 -16.78 7.34 2.21
C LEU A 19 -17.54 8.36 1.35
N PRO A 20 -17.40 9.68 1.63
CA PRO A 20 -17.96 10.71 0.77
C PRO A 20 -17.50 10.53 -0.69
N PRO A 21 -18.38 10.71 -1.69
CA PRO A 21 -17.99 10.63 -3.11
C PRO A 21 -16.76 11.47 -3.44
N GLN A 22 -16.69 12.68 -2.91
CA GLN A 22 -15.54 13.59 -3.10
C GLN A 22 -14.22 12.99 -2.58
N THR A 23 -14.27 12.11 -1.58
CA THR A 23 -13.06 11.41 -1.11
C THR A 23 -12.59 10.37 -2.12
N LEU A 24 -13.53 9.62 -2.71
CA LEU A 24 -13.20 8.65 -3.76
C LEU A 24 -12.67 9.35 -5.02
N ASP A 25 -13.28 10.49 -5.40
CA ASP A 25 -12.82 11.32 -6.53
C ASP A 25 -11.38 11.79 -6.31
N LYS A 26 -11.06 12.34 -5.12
CA LYS A 26 -9.70 12.75 -4.76
C LYS A 26 -8.69 11.60 -4.80
N ILE A 27 -9.09 10.37 -4.43
CA ILE A 27 -8.23 9.19 -4.52
C ILE A 27 -7.91 8.90 -6.00
N TRP A 28 -8.90 9.00 -6.88
CA TRP A 28 -8.72 8.82 -8.32
C TRP A 28 -7.88 9.92 -8.96
N GLU A 29 -8.10 11.17 -8.59
CA GLU A 29 -7.31 12.32 -9.04
C GLU A 29 -5.85 12.15 -8.66
N HIS A 30 -5.58 11.85 -7.37
CA HIS A 30 -4.22 11.61 -6.89
C HIS A 30 -3.52 10.48 -7.65
N TYR A 31 -4.24 9.37 -7.91
CA TYR A 31 -3.69 8.26 -8.69
C TYR A 31 -3.31 8.68 -10.12
N LYS A 32 -4.13 9.49 -10.78
CA LYS A 32 -3.88 9.96 -12.16
C LYS A 32 -2.71 10.94 -12.25
N GLU A 33 -2.51 11.75 -11.22
CA GLU A 33 -1.45 12.76 -11.17
C GLU A 33 -0.10 12.20 -10.72
N MET A 34 -0.12 11.00 -10.14
CA MET A 34 1.07 10.38 -9.55
C MET A 34 2.04 9.89 -10.62
N PRO A 35 3.33 10.29 -10.54
CA PRO A 35 4.33 9.79 -11.46
C PRO A 35 4.59 8.30 -11.22
N ALA A 36 4.64 7.53 -12.29
CA ALA A 36 5.15 6.15 -12.25
C ALA A 36 6.67 6.14 -12.10
N LEU A 37 7.23 5.08 -11.50
CA LEU A 37 8.67 4.89 -11.45
C LEU A 37 9.25 4.60 -12.85
N PHE A 38 8.47 3.89 -13.67
CA PHE A 38 8.77 3.57 -15.07
C PHE A 38 7.56 3.94 -15.93
N SER A 39 7.64 5.09 -16.62
CA SER A 39 6.52 5.65 -17.40
C SER A 39 6.07 4.79 -18.59
N GLY A 40 6.94 3.89 -19.09
CA GLY A 40 6.63 2.98 -20.20
C GLY A 40 5.83 1.74 -19.78
N ILE A 41 5.52 1.54 -18.49
CA ILE A 41 4.79 0.38 -17.99
C ILE A 41 3.39 0.80 -17.57
N GLY A 42 2.38 0.35 -18.32
CA GLY A 42 0.98 0.67 -18.05
C GLY A 42 0.46 0.00 -16.78
N VAL A 43 -0.02 0.81 -15.83
CA VAL A 43 -0.68 0.33 -14.60
C VAL A 43 -2.10 0.85 -14.56
N ASP A 44 -3.05 -0.01 -14.23
CA ASP A 44 -4.45 0.37 -13.98
C ASP A 44 -4.80 0.14 -12.52
N MET A 45 -5.62 1.02 -11.97
CA MET A 45 -6.20 0.86 -10.65
C MET A 45 -7.71 0.64 -10.76
N ALA A 46 -8.29 -0.14 -9.86
CA ALA A 46 -9.72 -0.25 -9.67
C ALA A 46 -10.06 -0.12 -8.18
N ILE A 47 -11.11 0.63 -7.86
CA ILE A 47 -11.68 0.68 -6.50
C ILE A 47 -12.88 -0.27 -6.48
N LEU A 48 -12.84 -1.24 -5.57
CA LEU A 48 -13.89 -2.23 -5.33
C LEU A 48 -14.64 -1.85 -4.06
N ASP A 49 -15.96 -1.70 -4.17
CA ASP A 49 -16.84 -1.40 -3.03
C ASP A 49 -17.35 -2.71 -2.40
N ASN A 50 -16.87 -3.02 -1.21
CA ASN A 50 -17.23 -4.24 -0.49
C ASN A 50 -18.19 -4.00 0.69
N ARG A 51 -18.80 -2.83 0.79
CA ARG A 51 -19.71 -2.51 1.93
C ARG A 51 -20.88 -3.48 2.07
N LYS A 52 -21.33 -4.04 0.95
CA LYS A 52 -22.40 -5.07 0.93
C LYS A 52 -21.87 -6.50 1.11
N GLY A 53 -20.56 -6.68 1.35
CA GLY A 53 -19.94 -7.99 1.51
C GLY A 53 -19.96 -8.88 0.26
N GLN A 54 -20.20 -8.30 -0.92
CA GLN A 54 -20.31 -9.02 -2.19
C GLN A 54 -18.94 -9.35 -2.78
N GLU A 55 -17.94 -8.50 -2.54
CA GLU A 55 -16.56 -8.73 -2.94
C GLU A 55 -15.88 -9.62 -1.89
N ARG A 56 -16.11 -10.91 -1.99
CA ARG A 56 -15.43 -11.91 -1.16
C ARG A 56 -14.02 -12.13 -1.70
N MET A 57 -13.10 -11.25 -1.34
CA MET A 57 -11.69 -11.55 -1.45
C MET A 57 -11.33 -12.57 -0.37
N LEU A 58 -11.47 -13.83 -0.74
CA LEU A 58 -11.29 -14.98 0.15
C LEU A 58 -9.79 -15.30 0.21
N SER A 59 -9.06 -14.76 1.15
CA SER A 59 -7.88 -15.42 1.68
C SER A 59 -8.13 -15.88 3.11
N MET A 60 -7.46 -16.93 3.57
CA MET A 60 -7.55 -17.42 4.96
C MET A 60 -7.12 -16.34 5.98
N PHE A 61 -6.39 -15.32 5.51
CA PHE A 61 -5.93 -14.14 6.27
C PHE A 61 -6.54 -12.84 5.75
N SER A 62 -7.68 -12.89 5.05
CA SER A 62 -8.25 -11.70 4.43
C SER A 62 -8.73 -10.70 5.48
N VAL A 63 -8.26 -9.48 5.37
CA VAL A 63 -8.76 -8.34 6.11
C VAL A 63 -10.07 -7.91 5.49
N LYS A 64 -11.16 -7.93 6.27
CA LYS A 64 -12.46 -7.40 5.82
C LYS A 64 -12.42 -5.89 5.86
N ALA A 65 -12.59 -5.24 4.71
CA ALA A 65 -12.60 -3.80 4.57
C ALA A 65 -13.78 -3.34 3.72
N PRO A 66 -14.23 -2.09 3.88
CA PRO A 66 -15.32 -1.53 3.07
C PRO A 66 -14.91 -1.30 1.62
N TYR A 67 -13.63 -1.03 1.38
CA TYR A 67 -13.09 -0.77 0.04
C TYR A 67 -11.76 -1.47 -0.16
N TYR A 68 -11.49 -1.82 -1.44
CA TYR A 68 -10.18 -2.30 -1.87
C TYR A 68 -9.73 -1.56 -3.12
N MET A 69 -8.43 -1.30 -3.23
CA MET A 69 -7.78 -0.89 -4.47
C MET A 69 -7.09 -2.11 -5.07
N ALA A 70 -7.43 -2.47 -6.30
CA ALA A 70 -6.76 -3.50 -7.07
C ALA A 70 -5.90 -2.85 -8.16
N PHE A 71 -4.64 -3.29 -8.28
CA PHE A 71 -3.68 -2.76 -9.23
C PHE A 71 -3.32 -3.82 -10.26
N TYR A 72 -3.46 -3.46 -11.53
CA TYR A 72 -3.19 -4.32 -12.68
C TYR A 72 -2.06 -3.73 -13.51
N SER A 73 -1.18 -4.58 -14.03
CA SER A 73 -0.06 -4.15 -14.87
C SER A 73 0.18 -5.08 -16.03
N GLU A 74 0.73 -4.53 -17.08
CA GLU A 74 1.39 -5.28 -18.12
C GLU A 74 2.58 -6.03 -17.52
N GLU A 75 2.79 -7.28 -17.92
CA GLU A 75 3.96 -8.06 -17.52
C GLU A 75 5.15 -7.64 -18.41
N SER A 76 6.09 -6.94 -17.82
CA SER A 76 7.32 -6.46 -18.45
C SER A 76 8.46 -6.47 -17.44
N GLU A 77 9.69 -6.20 -17.89
CA GLU A 77 10.81 -6.04 -16.95
C GLU A 77 10.49 -4.93 -15.93
N ARG A 78 10.67 -5.20 -14.64
CA ARG A 78 10.48 -4.26 -13.50
C ARG A 78 9.04 -3.84 -13.21
N TYR A 79 8.02 -4.46 -13.84
CA TYR A 79 6.62 -4.09 -13.58
C TYR A 79 6.22 -4.23 -12.10
N LEU A 80 6.73 -5.23 -11.39
CA LEU A 80 6.46 -5.40 -9.96
C LEU A 80 7.00 -4.23 -9.12
N MET A 81 8.18 -3.72 -9.47
CA MET A 81 8.77 -2.55 -8.81
C MET A 81 7.94 -1.30 -9.09
N ASN A 82 7.50 -1.11 -10.33
CA ASN A 82 6.65 0.02 -10.73
C ASN A 82 5.32 0.02 -9.98
N VAL A 83 4.64 -1.13 -9.95
CA VAL A 83 3.37 -1.27 -9.23
C VAL A 83 3.56 -1.09 -7.72
N GLY A 84 4.61 -1.67 -7.12
CA GLY A 84 4.93 -1.51 -5.71
C GLY A 84 5.15 -0.05 -5.31
N TYR A 85 5.85 0.71 -6.15
CA TYR A 85 6.07 2.15 -5.97
C TYR A 85 4.75 2.93 -6.00
N ILE A 86 3.87 2.66 -6.97
CA ILE A 86 2.55 3.28 -7.08
C ILE A 86 1.68 2.92 -5.87
N MET A 87 1.64 1.64 -5.51
CA MET A 87 0.85 1.17 -4.38
C MET A 87 1.26 1.83 -3.06
N GLU A 88 2.56 1.96 -2.79
CA GLU A 88 3.03 2.59 -1.55
C GLU A 88 2.72 4.08 -1.54
N GLN A 89 2.85 4.81 -2.64
CA GLN A 89 2.43 6.22 -2.72
C GLN A 89 0.94 6.37 -2.40
N MET A 90 0.08 5.52 -2.98
CA MET A 90 -1.35 5.52 -2.67
C MET A 90 -1.64 5.23 -1.20
N VAL A 91 -0.92 4.29 -0.60
CA VAL A 91 -1.03 3.95 0.82
C VAL A 91 -0.64 5.12 1.71
N LEU A 92 0.44 5.83 1.37
CA LEU A 92 0.88 7.03 2.09
C LEU A 92 -0.12 8.18 1.93
N TYR A 93 -0.67 8.37 0.72
CA TYR A 93 -1.71 9.36 0.48
C TYR A 93 -2.97 9.07 1.31
N LEU A 94 -3.47 7.84 1.29
CA LEU A 94 -4.64 7.46 2.09
C LEU A 94 -4.39 7.68 3.59
N CYS A 95 -3.21 7.34 4.08
CA CYS A 95 -2.81 7.62 5.45
C CYS A 95 -2.85 9.12 5.76
N SER A 96 -2.36 9.98 4.85
CA SER A 96 -2.32 11.43 5.04
C SER A 96 -3.71 12.08 5.08
N ILE A 97 -4.70 11.46 4.45
CA ILE A 97 -6.11 11.93 4.48
C ILE A 97 -6.97 11.22 5.54
N GLY A 98 -6.36 10.50 6.49
CA GLY A 98 -7.06 9.92 7.63
C GLY A 98 -7.63 8.52 7.40
N LEU A 99 -7.26 7.83 6.32
CA LEU A 99 -7.74 6.49 6.02
C LEU A 99 -6.71 5.42 6.40
N GLY A 100 -7.20 4.33 6.99
CA GLY A 100 -6.41 3.15 7.27
C GLY A 100 -6.21 2.30 6.03
N THR A 101 -5.04 1.65 5.92
CA THR A 101 -4.70 0.79 4.79
C THR A 101 -4.08 -0.52 5.24
N CYS A 102 -4.21 -1.56 4.40
CA CYS A 102 -3.51 -2.82 4.58
C CYS A 102 -3.25 -3.49 3.22
N PHE A 103 -2.01 -3.85 2.94
CA PHE A 103 -1.69 -4.73 1.81
C PHE A 103 -2.31 -6.11 2.02
N ILE A 104 -2.96 -6.63 0.99
CA ILE A 104 -3.61 -7.95 1.00
C ILE A 104 -2.81 -8.92 0.15
N GLY A 105 -2.52 -10.10 0.69
CA GLY A 105 -1.95 -11.19 -0.09
C GLY A 105 -2.94 -11.67 -1.17
N SER A 106 -2.51 -11.71 -2.42
CA SER A 106 -3.36 -11.97 -3.59
C SER A 106 -3.74 -13.44 -3.80
N ASN A 107 -3.41 -14.34 -2.90
CA ASN A 107 -3.40 -15.79 -3.13
C ASN A 107 -4.76 -16.46 -3.40
N ARG A 108 -5.89 -15.73 -3.36
CA ARG A 108 -7.22 -16.30 -3.59
C ARG A 108 -8.21 -15.33 -4.25
N VAL A 109 -7.75 -14.62 -5.26
CA VAL A 109 -8.65 -13.82 -6.12
C VAL A 109 -9.33 -14.74 -7.12
N LYS A 110 -10.62 -14.52 -7.42
CA LYS A 110 -11.33 -15.27 -8.45
C LYS A 110 -10.62 -15.11 -9.78
N LYS A 111 -10.51 -16.18 -10.56
CA LYS A 111 -9.78 -16.20 -11.84
C LYS A 111 -10.25 -15.10 -12.82
N ALA A 112 -11.54 -14.77 -12.82
CA ALA A 112 -12.13 -13.71 -13.66
C ALA A 112 -11.70 -12.27 -13.25
N GLU A 113 -11.15 -12.09 -12.05
CA GLU A 113 -10.68 -10.80 -11.54
C GLU A 113 -9.16 -10.63 -11.65
N LEU A 114 -8.45 -11.70 -12.10
CA LEU A 114 -6.99 -11.69 -12.24
C LEU A 114 -6.51 -10.86 -13.43
N GLU A 115 -7.38 -10.58 -14.37
CA GLU A 115 -7.06 -9.84 -15.59
C GLU A 115 -8.07 -8.73 -15.85
N LYS A 116 -7.59 -7.58 -16.26
CA LYS A 116 -8.38 -6.44 -16.68
C LYS A 116 -7.67 -5.70 -17.80
N ASN A 117 -8.36 -5.49 -18.93
CA ASN A 117 -7.80 -4.78 -20.09
C ASN A 117 -6.46 -5.37 -20.58
N GLY A 118 -6.30 -6.69 -20.55
CA GLY A 118 -5.04 -7.37 -20.90
C GLY A 118 -3.90 -7.21 -19.87
N LYS A 119 -4.19 -6.63 -18.70
CA LYS A 119 -3.24 -6.45 -17.59
C LYS A 119 -3.55 -7.44 -16.47
N ARG A 120 -2.51 -7.95 -15.85
CA ARG A 120 -2.61 -8.90 -14.75
C ARG A 120 -2.71 -8.20 -13.39
N LEU A 121 -3.53 -8.74 -12.48
CA LEU A 121 -3.60 -8.29 -11.10
C LEU A 121 -2.26 -8.53 -10.40
N VAL A 122 -1.68 -7.46 -9.87
CA VAL A 122 -0.38 -7.48 -9.16
C VAL A 122 -0.55 -7.38 -7.66
N GLY A 123 -1.42 -6.49 -7.19
CA GLY A 123 -1.57 -6.26 -5.77
C GLY A 123 -2.90 -5.64 -5.40
N ILE A 124 -3.23 -5.75 -4.11
CA ILE A 124 -4.48 -5.25 -3.55
C ILE A 124 -4.18 -4.56 -2.24
N VAL A 125 -4.85 -3.45 -2.02
CA VAL A 125 -4.82 -2.70 -0.75
C VAL A 125 -6.24 -2.56 -0.22
N ALA A 126 -6.50 -3.06 0.98
CA ALA A 126 -7.70 -2.76 1.73
C ALA A 126 -7.62 -1.33 2.29
N PHE A 127 -8.71 -0.57 2.27
CA PHE A 127 -8.75 0.76 2.84
C PHE A 127 -10.13 1.19 3.35
N GLY A 128 -10.13 2.20 4.22
CA GLY A 128 -11.34 2.75 4.83
C GLY A 128 -11.06 3.45 6.16
N LYS A 129 -12.11 3.92 6.83
CA LYS A 129 -12.00 4.43 8.20
C LYS A 129 -11.67 3.26 9.14
N SER A 130 -10.71 3.45 10.04
CA SER A 130 -10.37 2.44 11.05
C SER A 130 -11.27 2.57 12.29
N HIS A 131 -11.58 1.46 12.97
CA HIS A 131 -12.24 1.51 14.29
C HIS A 131 -11.40 2.17 15.39
N GLY A 132 -10.09 2.26 15.19
CA GLY A 132 -9.16 2.91 16.09
C GLY A 132 -8.27 3.87 15.33
N SER A 133 -7.09 4.17 15.88
CA SER A 133 -6.12 4.98 15.14
C SER A 133 -5.69 4.29 13.84
N HIS A 134 -5.63 5.03 12.75
CA HIS A 134 -5.05 4.59 11.46
C HIS A 134 -3.53 4.78 11.42
N THR A 135 -2.97 5.44 12.44
CA THR A 135 -1.54 5.72 12.59
C THR A 135 -0.97 5.08 13.84
N ARG A 136 0.35 5.06 13.96
CA ARG A 136 1.14 4.66 15.13
C ARG A 136 2.24 5.69 15.39
N ARG A 137 2.83 5.68 16.57
CA ARG A 137 4.10 6.38 16.81
C ARG A 137 5.22 5.63 16.09
N GLN A 138 6.22 6.35 15.62
CA GLN A 138 7.39 5.73 14.96
C GLN A 138 8.06 4.67 15.85
N SER A 139 8.18 4.93 17.16
CA SER A 139 8.74 4.00 18.14
C SER A 139 7.97 2.68 18.29
N GLU A 140 6.71 2.63 17.86
CA GLU A 140 5.89 1.43 17.87
C GLU A 140 6.08 0.55 16.61
N ALA A 141 6.91 1.01 15.66
CA ALA A 141 7.21 0.25 14.46
C ALA A 141 8.10 -0.96 14.80
N LYS A 142 7.55 -2.15 14.67
CA LYS A 142 8.31 -3.39 14.81
C LYS A 142 9.21 -3.56 13.58
N ARG A 143 10.38 -2.95 13.60
CA ARG A 143 11.40 -3.01 12.54
C ARG A 143 12.75 -3.31 13.16
N LEU A 144 13.59 -4.01 12.40
CA LEU A 144 14.99 -4.20 12.76
C LEU A 144 15.70 -2.83 12.85
N PRO A 145 16.68 -2.65 13.72
CA PRO A 145 17.47 -1.44 13.77
C PRO A 145 18.31 -1.28 12.49
N LEU A 146 18.75 -0.06 12.18
CA LEU A 146 19.51 0.20 10.96
C LEU A 146 20.85 -0.54 10.94
N GLU A 147 21.44 -0.76 12.09
CA GLU A 147 22.71 -1.47 12.26
C GLU A 147 22.64 -2.93 11.81
N ASP A 148 21.45 -3.55 11.90
CA ASP A 148 21.21 -4.92 11.42
C ASP A 148 20.90 -4.97 9.93
N LEU A 149 20.54 -3.83 9.32
CA LEU A 149 20.10 -3.72 7.92
C LEU A 149 21.15 -3.10 7.01
N CYS A 150 22.10 -2.36 7.57
CA CYS A 150 23.07 -1.57 6.81
C CYS A 150 24.48 -1.76 7.35
N VAL A 151 25.44 -1.86 6.44
CA VAL A 151 26.87 -1.77 6.77
C VAL A 151 27.35 -0.37 6.43
N PHE A 152 27.71 0.39 7.46
CA PHE A 152 28.24 1.75 7.29
C PHE A 152 29.75 1.70 7.23
N LYS A 153 30.35 2.12 6.09
CA LYS A 153 31.81 2.28 5.95
C LYS A 153 32.31 3.59 6.58
N GLU A 154 31.42 4.57 6.65
CA GLU A 154 31.66 5.91 7.19
C GLU A 154 30.41 6.36 7.96
N VAL A 155 30.54 7.40 8.79
CA VAL A 155 29.39 8.00 9.44
C VAL A 155 28.43 8.57 8.38
N PRO A 156 27.18 8.08 8.29
CA PRO A 156 26.28 8.52 7.26
C PRO A 156 25.88 9.99 7.47
N ARG A 157 25.73 10.73 6.38
CA ARG A 157 25.20 12.10 6.44
C ARG A 157 23.72 12.06 6.86
N GLN A 158 23.26 13.14 7.47
CA GLN A 158 21.87 13.22 7.99
C GLN A 158 20.79 12.81 6.96
N TRP A 159 20.90 13.29 5.72
CA TRP A 159 19.93 12.93 4.66
C TRP A 159 19.96 11.43 4.33
N MET A 160 21.14 10.80 4.37
CA MET A 160 21.26 9.35 4.15
C MET A 160 20.55 8.57 5.24
N THR A 161 20.75 8.96 6.51
CA THR A 161 20.06 8.37 7.66
C THR A 161 18.55 8.53 7.54
N GLN A 162 18.06 9.68 7.10
CA GLN A 162 16.63 9.92 6.87
C GLN A 162 16.05 9.01 5.77
N MET A 163 16.77 8.84 4.67
CA MET A 163 16.34 7.94 3.58
C MET A 163 16.33 6.48 4.01
N LEU A 164 17.37 6.04 4.72
CA LEU A 164 17.46 4.67 5.24
C LEU A 164 16.36 4.39 6.26
N GLU A 165 16.05 5.36 7.13
CA GLU A 165 14.97 5.23 8.11
C GLU A 165 13.61 5.13 7.41
N ALA A 166 13.36 5.93 6.38
CA ALA A 166 12.14 5.83 5.58
C ALA A 166 12.03 4.45 4.90
N ALA A 167 13.11 3.94 4.32
CA ALA A 167 13.17 2.61 3.72
C ALA A 167 12.92 1.50 4.76
N ARG A 168 13.55 1.59 5.94
CA ARG A 168 13.38 0.67 7.06
C ARG A 168 11.92 0.55 7.52
N LEU A 169 11.16 1.65 7.47
CA LEU A 169 9.76 1.70 7.89
C LEU A 169 8.78 1.16 6.84
N SER A 170 9.24 0.85 5.64
CA SER A 170 8.40 0.31 4.56
C SER A 170 7.67 -0.97 4.99
N PRO A 171 6.48 -1.23 4.44
CA PRO A 171 5.78 -2.50 4.68
C PRO A 171 6.46 -3.65 3.94
N SER A 172 6.41 -4.84 4.53
CA SER A 172 6.83 -6.07 3.88
C SER A 172 5.89 -7.21 4.22
N SER A 173 5.83 -8.21 3.36
CA SER A 173 5.02 -9.41 3.61
C SER A 173 5.44 -10.07 4.91
N MET A 174 4.47 -10.32 5.81
CA MET A 174 4.71 -10.89 7.14
C MET A 174 5.77 -10.15 7.97
N ASN A 175 6.04 -8.88 7.65
CA ASN A 175 7.11 -8.08 8.27
C ASN A 175 8.52 -8.71 8.11
N SER A 176 8.75 -9.41 7.02
CA SER A 176 10.02 -10.12 6.75
C SER A 176 11.24 -9.23 6.55
N GLN A 177 11.02 -7.96 6.19
CA GLN A 177 12.07 -6.93 6.02
C GLN A 177 13.24 -7.42 5.15
N PRO A 178 13.00 -7.77 3.86
CA PRO A 178 13.99 -8.45 3.03
C PRO A 178 15.12 -7.55 2.50
N TRP A 179 15.05 -6.27 2.80
CA TRP A 179 16.08 -5.29 2.43
C TRP A 179 17.28 -5.38 3.39
N ARG A 180 18.42 -5.79 2.84
CA ARG A 180 19.73 -5.85 3.50
C ARG A 180 20.81 -5.40 2.52
#